data_70e75388b03913bd7640686eb4f6aa0b
#
_entry.id   70e75388b03913bd7640686eb4f6aa0b
#
_cell.length_a   1.000
_cell.length_b   1.000
_cell.length_c   1.000
_cell.angle_alpha   90.00
_cell.angle_beta   90.00
_cell.angle_gamma   90.00
#
_symmetry.space_group_name_H-M   'P 1'
#
loop_
_entity.id
_entity.type
_entity.pdbx_description
1 polymer ?
#
loop_
_entity_poly.entity_id
_entity_poly.type
_entity_poly.pdbx_seq_one_letter_code
_entity_poly.pdbx_strand_id
1 'polypeptide(L)'
;MKKNFLWITALTLGATLSAQAQQADGGISPQQLQQIKQAYQGTPADKAIRNAIANNDINKLAVNSESLNNLDTHFSDKVESKGISNQRSSGRCWLFTGLNVLRARTIAKFGMGEFQFSQNYSFFWDQLEKANLFLQGIIDTREKPLDDKMVEWLFKNPVGDGGQYTGVSDLLMKYGVVPAEVMVETNSSNNTSRMSNLLRLKLKEFGLELRDKAANKVSVADLGKRKTEMLGTIYRMLVLNLGEPPTKFTWTRKDAKGNPVETKEYTPQSFYAEYIGEDLKSNYVMLMNDPSREYYKLYEIDYDRHVYDGYNWTYVNLPIEDIKQMAIASIKDSTMMYFSCDVGKFFDRERGILDVNYLDYGSLMGTTFGMDKKQRIQTFASGSSHAMTLMAVDLDKTTGKPKKWMVENSWGPGANAGHLIMTDEWFNEYMFRLVVNKKYITDKVKVILQQKPVRLPAWDPMFADED
;
A
#
# COMPACT_ATOMS: atom_id res chain seq x y z
N MET A 1 -76.09 -47.84 60.12
CA MET A 1 -75.48 -47.70 58.79
C MET A 1 -74.85 -46.29 58.71
N LYS A 2 -73.50 -46.17 58.90
CA LYS A 2 -72.75 -44.93 58.90
C LYS A 2 -71.87 -44.93 57.63
N LYS A 3 -72.05 -43.98 56.74
CA LYS A 3 -71.20 -43.76 55.59
C LYS A 3 -70.11 -42.78 55.98
N ASN A 4 -68.88 -43.25 55.94
CA ASN A 4 -67.66 -42.36 56.06
C ASN A 4 -67.35 -41.64 54.73
N PHE A 5 -67.27 -40.36 54.78
CA PHE A 5 -66.75 -39.55 53.66
C PHE A 5 -65.26 -39.23 53.92
N LEU A 6 -64.37 -39.75 53.05
CA LEU A 6 -62.94 -39.43 53.04
C LEU A 6 -62.74 -38.14 52.20
N TRP A 7 -62.15 -37.15 52.79
CA TRP A 7 -61.63 -35.96 52.08
C TRP A 7 -60.20 -36.23 51.64
N ILE A 8 -59.96 -36.28 50.35
CA ILE A 8 -58.58 -36.28 49.76
C ILE A 8 -58.17 -34.88 49.52
N THR A 9 -57.23 -34.42 50.32
CA THR A 9 -56.54 -33.10 50.08
C THR A 9 -55.44 -33.32 49.08
N ALA A 10 -55.59 -32.83 47.85
CA ALA A 10 -54.51 -32.79 46.85
C ALA A 10 -53.59 -31.62 47.14
N LEU A 11 -52.34 -31.93 47.59
CA LEU A 11 -51.23 -30.97 47.61
C LEU A 11 -50.71 -30.80 46.19
N THR A 12 -50.96 -29.67 45.54
CA THR A 12 -50.24 -29.28 44.31
C THR A 12 -48.90 -28.67 44.69
N LEU A 13 -47.81 -29.43 44.55
CA LEU A 13 -46.44 -28.91 44.51
C LEU A 13 -46.27 -28.13 43.22
N GLY A 14 -46.28 -26.83 43.32
CA GLY A 14 -45.85 -25.94 42.24
C GLY A 14 -44.30 -25.99 42.09
N ALA A 15 -43.81 -26.81 41.14
CA ALA A 15 -42.42 -26.72 40.73
C ALA A 15 -42.22 -25.46 39.89
N THR A 16 -41.67 -24.40 40.48
CA THR A 16 -41.11 -23.28 39.75
C THR A 16 -39.85 -23.73 39.08
N LEU A 17 -39.95 -24.11 37.82
CA LEU A 17 -38.81 -24.26 36.92
C LEU A 17 -38.21 -22.84 36.67
N SER A 18 -37.25 -22.46 37.47
CA SER A 18 -36.35 -21.38 37.14
C SER A 18 -35.55 -21.83 35.90
N ALA A 19 -35.94 -21.35 34.72
CA ALA A 19 -35.13 -21.46 33.54
C ALA A 19 -33.83 -20.68 33.81
N GLN A 20 -32.82 -21.38 34.32
CA GLN A 20 -31.46 -20.92 34.23
C GLN A 20 -31.15 -20.85 32.72
N ALA A 21 -31.15 -19.66 32.13
CA ALA A 21 -30.56 -19.45 30.82
C ALA A 21 -29.18 -20.04 30.88
N GLN A 22 -28.93 -21.11 30.11
CA GLN A 22 -27.63 -21.73 29.96
C GLN A 22 -26.71 -20.67 29.38
N GLN A 23 -25.90 -20.08 30.24
CA GLN A 23 -24.93 -19.05 29.83
C GLN A 23 -23.97 -19.72 28.87
N ALA A 24 -23.93 -19.26 27.62
CA ALA A 24 -23.00 -19.79 26.64
C ALA A 24 -21.58 -19.80 27.24
N ASP A 25 -20.94 -20.94 27.20
CA ASP A 25 -19.58 -21.11 27.70
C ASP A 25 -18.66 -20.10 26.95
N GLY A 26 -17.99 -19.20 27.69
CA GLY A 26 -17.23 -18.08 27.12
C GLY A 26 -17.87 -16.68 27.28
N GLY A 27 -19.11 -16.57 27.76
CA GLY A 27 -19.72 -15.29 28.13
C GLY A 27 -19.17 -14.73 29.44
N ILE A 28 -19.10 -13.39 29.58
CA ILE A 28 -18.69 -12.74 30.85
C ILE A 28 -19.80 -12.97 31.90
N SER A 29 -19.56 -13.84 32.85
CA SER A 29 -20.46 -14.09 33.96
C SER A 29 -20.48 -12.94 34.98
N PRO A 30 -21.54 -12.82 35.82
CA PRO A 30 -21.58 -11.82 36.88
C PRO A 30 -20.35 -11.90 37.83
N GLN A 31 -19.88 -13.11 38.11
CA GLN A 31 -18.69 -13.32 38.94
C GLN A 31 -17.42 -12.85 38.24
N GLN A 32 -17.23 -13.18 36.95
CA GLN A 32 -16.12 -12.68 36.14
C GLN A 32 -16.16 -11.14 36.04
N LEU A 33 -17.33 -10.54 35.83
CA LEU A 33 -17.47 -9.09 35.79
C LEU A 33 -17.05 -8.44 37.13
N GLN A 34 -17.41 -9.06 38.26
CA GLN A 34 -16.98 -8.59 39.57
C GLN A 34 -15.46 -8.67 39.74
N GLN A 35 -14.82 -9.77 39.33
CA GLN A 35 -13.36 -9.90 39.33
C GLN A 35 -12.67 -8.87 38.45
N ILE A 36 -13.18 -8.65 37.21
CA ILE A 36 -12.66 -7.64 36.28
C ILE A 36 -12.75 -6.25 36.90
N LYS A 37 -13.87 -5.90 37.53
CA LYS A 37 -14.03 -4.59 38.23
C LYS A 37 -13.08 -4.45 39.42
N GLN A 38 -12.84 -5.52 40.16
CA GLN A 38 -11.93 -5.53 41.30
C GLN A 38 -10.47 -5.39 40.89
N ALA A 39 -10.10 -5.82 39.67
CA ALA A 39 -8.74 -5.61 39.11
C ALA A 39 -8.44 -4.13 38.84
N TYR A 40 -9.45 -3.28 38.64
CA TYR A 40 -9.28 -1.85 38.48
C TYR A 40 -9.35 -1.11 39.83
N GLN A 41 -8.19 -0.81 40.40
CA GLN A 41 -8.04 -0.01 41.63
C GLN A 41 -7.67 1.42 41.24
N GLY A 42 -8.68 2.21 40.84
CA GLY A 42 -8.48 3.58 40.35
C GLY A 42 -7.75 4.48 41.37
N THR A 43 -6.57 4.92 41.01
CA THR A 43 -5.75 5.88 41.77
C THR A 43 -6.15 7.33 41.43
N PRO A 44 -5.71 8.34 42.23
CA PRO A 44 -5.83 9.75 41.82
C PRO A 44 -5.17 10.05 40.47
N ALA A 45 -4.07 9.37 40.12
CA ALA A 45 -3.40 9.48 38.82
C ALA A 45 -4.29 8.96 37.70
N ASP A 46 -4.92 7.78 37.87
CA ASP A 46 -5.88 7.25 36.89
C ASP A 46 -7.06 8.18 36.65
N LYS A 47 -7.53 8.85 37.71
CA LYS A 47 -8.59 9.87 37.60
C LYS A 47 -8.13 11.07 36.76
N ALA A 48 -6.89 11.53 36.97
CA ALA A 48 -6.33 12.65 36.19
C ALA A 48 -6.14 12.26 34.73
N ILE A 49 -5.57 11.09 34.46
CA ILE A 49 -5.39 10.54 33.09
C ILE A 49 -6.74 10.37 32.37
N ARG A 50 -7.74 9.77 33.05
CA ARG A 50 -9.08 9.61 32.52
C ARG A 50 -9.71 10.96 32.14
N ASN A 51 -9.57 11.98 33.00
CA ASN A 51 -10.08 13.31 32.69
C ASN A 51 -9.33 13.96 31.52
N ALA A 52 -8.02 13.75 31.41
CA ALA A 52 -7.21 14.24 30.31
C ALA A 52 -7.65 13.58 28.97
N ILE A 53 -7.77 12.26 28.94
CA ILE A 53 -8.19 11.50 27.75
C ILE A 53 -9.62 11.85 27.34
N ALA A 54 -10.53 12.07 28.30
CA ALA A 54 -11.93 12.42 27.99
C ALA A 54 -12.07 13.78 27.29
N ASN A 55 -11.11 14.66 27.38
CA ASN A 55 -11.17 16.03 26.86
C ASN A 55 -10.11 16.35 25.80
N ASN A 56 -9.22 15.41 25.46
CA ASN A 56 -8.14 15.64 24.49
C ASN A 56 -7.95 14.43 23.57
N ASP A 57 -7.32 14.66 22.43
CA ASP A 57 -6.87 13.61 21.53
C ASP A 57 -5.82 12.73 22.20
N ILE A 58 -6.02 11.41 22.15
CA ILE A 58 -5.18 10.43 22.83
C ILE A 58 -3.74 10.43 22.26
N ASN A 59 -3.56 10.67 20.94
CA ASN A 59 -2.23 10.74 20.36
C ASN A 59 -1.45 11.92 20.88
N LYS A 60 -2.12 13.08 21.10
CA LYS A 60 -1.46 14.25 21.69
C LYS A 60 -1.00 14.02 23.12
N LEU A 61 -1.74 13.22 23.89
CA LEU A 61 -1.37 12.86 25.26
C LEU A 61 -0.26 11.80 25.33
N ALA A 62 -0.15 10.96 24.30
CA ALA A 62 0.86 9.92 24.21
C ALA A 62 2.21 10.43 23.68
N VAL A 63 2.32 11.69 23.23
CA VAL A 63 3.58 12.23 22.72
C VAL A 63 4.66 12.13 23.78
N ASN A 64 5.76 11.44 23.43
CA ASN A 64 6.93 11.32 24.29
C ASN A 64 7.85 12.53 24.11
N SER A 65 7.84 13.43 25.10
CA SER A 65 8.64 14.66 25.06
C SER A 65 10.15 14.40 25.00
N GLU A 66 10.62 13.26 25.49
CA GLU A 66 12.05 12.91 25.48
C GLU A 66 12.53 12.56 24.06
N SER A 67 11.67 11.98 23.21
CA SER A 67 12.03 11.64 21.83
C SER A 67 12.06 12.85 20.89
N LEU A 68 11.45 13.98 21.29
CA LEU A 68 11.27 15.14 20.43
C LEU A 68 12.57 15.87 20.03
N ASN A 69 13.69 15.61 20.67
CA ASN A 69 14.86 16.51 20.62
C ASN A 69 16.03 16.04 19.72
N ASN A 70 15.91 14.89 19.02
CA ASN A 70 17.13 14.18 18.58
C ASN A 70 17.32 13.97 17.08
N LEU A 71 16.46 14.51 16.20
CA LEU A 71 16.62 14.33 14.75
C LEU A 71 16.94 15.67 14.05
N ASP A 72 18.19 15.82 13.64
CA ASP A 72 18.61 16.89 12.73
C ASP A 72 18.33 16.50 11.26
N THR A 73 18.50 17.47 10.34
CA THR A 73 18.28 17.28 8.89
C THR A 73 19.56 16.97 8.10
N HIS A 74 20.69 16.73 8.80
CA HIS A 74 21.95 16.35 8.14
C HIS A 74 21.92 14.87 7.74
N PHE A 75 22.47 14.58 6.56
CA PHE A 75 22.67 13.22 6.05
C PHE A 75 24.06 13.10 5.44
N SER A 76 24.75 11.99 5.73
CA SER A 76 26.08 11.71 5.18
C SER A 76 26.04 11.47 3.68
N ASP A 77 24.97 10.84 3.21
CA ASP A 77 24.75 10.49 1.79
C ASP A 77 23.32 10.83 1.39
N LYS A 78 23.15 11.62 0.33
CA LYS A 78 21.83 12.06 -0.15
C LYS A 78 21.84 12.20 -1.67
N VAL A 79 20.78 11.71 -2.29
CA VAL A 79 20.50 11.90 -3.71
C VAL A 79 19.71 13.19 -3.90
N GLU A 80 20.17 14.07 -4.81
CA GLU A 80 19.46 15.30 -5.09
C GLU A 80 18.22 15.06 -5.96
N SER A 81 17.11 15.70 -5.60
CA SER A 81 15.87 15.74 -6.38
C SER A 81 15.36 17.19 -6.46
N LYS A 82 14.56 17.49 -7.49
CA LYS A 82 13.97 18.81 -7.71
C LYS A 82 12.46 18.69 -7.87
N GLY A 83 11.75 19.55 -7.16
CA GLY A 83 10.29 19.56 -7.11
C GLY A 83 9.72 18.52 -6.14
N ILE A 84 8.50 18.77 -5.69
CA ILE A 84 7.72 17.87 -4.82
C ILE A 84 6.38 17.60 -5.49
N SER A 85 6.00 16.33 -5.57
CA SER A 85 4.73 15.90 -6.12
C SER A 85 3.62 15.89 -5.06
N ASN A 86 2.35 15.89 -5.52
CA ASN A 86 1.20 15.83 -4.62
C ASN A 86 0.09 14.94 -5.20
N GLN A 87 -0.09 13.75 -4.64
CA GLN A 87 -1.12 12.79 -5.05
C GLN A 87 -2.54 13.19 -4.63
N ARG A 88 -2.68 14.22 -3.78
CA ARG A 88 -3.97 14.67 -3.24
C ARG A 88 -4.75 13.53 -2.56
N SER A 89 -6.07 13.50 -2.75
CA SER A 89 -6.97 12.48 -2.19
C SER A 89 -7.10 11.28 -3.15
N SER A 90 -5.97 10.60 -3.39
CA SER A 90 -5.90 9.41 -4.26
C SER A 90 -4.92 8.37 -3.70
N GLY A 91 -5.16 7.10 -3.95
CA GLY A 91 -4.28 5.98 -3.60
C GLY A 91 -3.16 5.74 -4.62
N ARG A 92 -2.65 6.78 -5.28
CA ARG A 92 -1.63 6.68 -6.35
C ARG A 92 -0.19 6.83 -5.85
N CYS A 93 0.07 6.66 -4.55
CA CYS A 93 1.42 6.84 -3.98
C CYS A 93 2.47 5.96 -4.70
N TRP A 94 2.11 4.72 -5.05
CA TRP A 94 2.94 3.79 -5.79
C TRP A 94 3.40 4.35 -7.15
N LEU A 95 2.49 5.01 -7.88
CA LEU A 95 2.75 5.59 -9.19
C LEU A 95 3.60 6.85 -9.08
N PHE A 96 3.25 7.74 -8.11
CA PHE A 96 4.06 8.93 -7.82
C PHE A 96 5.48 8.55 -7.43
N THR A 97 5.65 7.57 -6.56
CA THR A 97 6.96 7.06 -6.14
C THR A 97 7.78 6.52 -7.30
N GLY A 98 7.19 5.64 -8.13
CA GLY A 98 7.88 5.09 -9.29
C GLY A 98 8.32 6.18 -10.27
N LEU A 99 7.44 7.15 -10.58
CA LEU A 99 7.77 8.27 -11.46
C LEU A 99 8.77 9.24 -10.83
N ASN A 100 8.76 9.46 -9.51
CA ASN A 100 9.72 10.32 -8.82
C ASN A 100 11.14 9.72 -8.85
N VAL A 101 11.30 8.40 -8.71
CA VAL A 101 12.60 7.72 -8.92
C VAL A 101 13.15 8.00 -10.32
N LEU A 102 12.31 7.84 -11.34
CA LEU A 102 12.71 8.07 -12.74
C LEU A 102 12.93 9.55 -13.03
N ARG A 103 12.13 10.45 -12.47
CA ARG A 103 12.26 11.91 -12.58
C ARG A 103 13.62 12.40 -12.12
N ALA A 104 14.09 11.96 -10.94
CA ALA A 104 15.38 12.38 -10.40
C ALA A 104 16.52 12.05 -11.37
N ARG A 105 16.52 10.85 -11.95
CA ARG A 105 17.51 10.41 -12.95
C ARG A 105 17.39 11.18 -14.26
N THR A 106 16.16 11.44 -14.73
CA THR A 106 15.92 12.23 -15.95
C THR A 106 16.44 13.66 -15.78
N ILE A 107 16.13 14.32 -14.66
CA ILE A 107 16.63 15.67 -14.35
C ILE A 107 18.16 15.69 -14.34
N ALA A 108 18.80 14.76 -13.68
CA ALA A 108 20.26 14.66 -13.61
C ALA A 108 20.89 14.41 -14.98
N LYS A 109 20.36 13.45 -15.76
CA LYS A 109 20.85 13.08 -17.09
C LYS A 109 20.80 14.23 -18.09
N PHE A 110 19.74 15.04 -18.07
CA PHE A 110 19.51 16.11 -19.05
C PHE A 110 19.80 17.52 -18.53
N GLY A 111 20.28 17.64 -17.27
CA GLY A 111 20.57 18.94 -16.67
C GLY A 111 19.35 19.86 -16.57
N MET A 112 18.19 19.30 -16.26
CA MET A 112 16.91 20.01 -16.23
C MET A 112 16.66 20.73 -14.91
N GLY A 113 15.74 21.69 -14.92
CA GLY A 113 15.10 22.26 -13.74
C GLY A 113 14.03 21.30 -13.14
N GLU A 114 13.00 21.89 -12.53
CA GLU A 114 11.86 21.10 -12.10
C GLU A 114 11.15 20.46 -13.29
N PHE A 115 10.85 19.19 -13.16
CA PHE A 115 10.17 18.40 -14.19
C PHE A 115 9.31 17.34 -13.49
N GLN A 116 8.21 16.98 -14.09
CA GLN A 116 7.39 15.84 -13.66
C GLN A 116 6.83 15.08 -14.87
N PHE A 117 6.79 13.77 -14.78
CA PHE A 117 5.96 12.94 -15.66
C PHE A 117 4.49 13.08 -15.28
N SER A 118 3.57 12.89 -16.22
CA SER A 118 2.14 12.90 -15.95
C SER A 118 1.72 11.62 -15.23
N GLN A 119 1.31 11.75 -13.99
CA GLN A 119 0.70 10.66 -13.22
C GLN A 119 -0.70 10.35 -13.76
N ASN A 120 -1.45 11.38 -14.20
CA ASN A 120 -2.79 11.20 -14.77
C ASN A 120 -2.77 10.33 -16.04
N TYR A 121 -1.77 10.51 -16.91
CA TYR A 121 -1.58 9.66 -18.10
C TYR A 121 -1.39 8.18 -17.75
N SER A 122 -0.46 7.89 -16.85
CA SER A 122 -0.17 6.50 -16.45
C SER A 122 -1.33 5.89 -15.66
N PHE A 123 -2.03 6.68 -14.85
CA PHE A 123 -3.19 6.26 -14.09
C PHE A 123 -4.38 5.90 -15.00
N PHE A 124 -4.57 6.62 -16.11
CA PHE A 124 -5.59 6.25 -17.09
C PHE A 124 -5.42 4.81 -17.59
N TRP A 125 -4.21 4.47 -17.99
CA TRP A 125 -3.89 3.12 -18.47
C TRP A 125 -3.95 2.07 -17.36
N ASP A 126 -3.54 2.43 -16.15
CA ASP A 126 -3.67 1.57 -14.97
C ASP A 126 -5.12 1.13 -14.75
N GLN A 127 -6.04 2.08 -14.72
CA GLN A 127 -7.45 1.79 -14.48
C GLN A 127 -8.08 0.95 -15.61
N LEU A 128 -7.67 1.18 -16.85
CA LEU A 128 -8.14 0.37 -18.00
C LEU A 128 -7.57 -1.06 -17.93
N GLU A 129 -6.30 -1.22 -17.61
CA GLU A 129 -5.65 -2.53 -17.50
C GLU A 129 -6.18 -3.33 -16.30
N LYS A 130 -6.39 -2.73 -15.17
CA LYS A 130 -7.04 -3.37 -14.03
C LYS A 130 -8.47 -3.80 -14.34
N ALA A 131 -9.22 -2.99 -15.08
CA ALA A 131 -10.55 -3.39 -15.56
C ALA A 131 -10.47 -4.60 -16.50
N ASN A 132 -9.49 -4.65 -17.40
CA ASN A 132 -9.23 -5.82 -18.24
C ASN A 132 -8.80 -7.03 -17.40
N LEU A 133 -7.92 -6.87 -16.42
CA LEU A 133 -7.48 -7.94 -15.51
C LEU A 133 -8.68 -8.56 -14.79
N PHE A 134 -9.57 -7.74 -14.25
CA PHE A 134 -10.79 -8.19 -13.60
C PHE A 134 -11.71 -8.96 -14.55
N LEU A 135 -12.07 -8.35 -15.68
CA LEU A 135 -13.01 -8.98 -16.65
C LEU A 135 -12.45 -10.29 -17.22
N GLN A 136 -11.14 -10.34 -17.49
CA GLN A 136 -10.50 -11.57 -17.93
C GLN A 136 -10.49 -12.62 -16.81
N GLY A 137 -10.19 -12.23 -15.57
CA GLY A 137 -10.25 -13.11 -14.39
C GLY A 137 -11.65 -13.71 -14.20
N ILE A 138 -12.70 -12.95 -14.45
CA ILE A 138 -14.09 -13.46 -14.44
C ILE A 138 -14.31 -14.51 -15.53
N ILE A 139 -13.79 -14.29 -16.74
CA ILE A 139 -13.88 -15.28 -17.84
C ILE A 139 -13.07 -16.54 -17.48
N ASP A 140 -11.88 -16.40 -16.94
CA ASP A 140 -10.99 -17.51 -16.57
C ASP A 140 -11.60 -18.37 -15.45
N THR A 141 -12.36 -17.75 -14.55
CA THR A 141 -13.03 -18.42 -13.42
C THR A 141 -14.50 -18.75 -13.66
N ARG A 142 -14.99 -18.66 -14.90
CA ARG A 142 -16.42 -18.81 -15.25
C ARG A 142 -17.06 -20.13 -14.80
N GLU A 143 -16.28 -21.21 -14.77
CA GLU A 143 -16.74 -22.55 -14.34
C GLU A 143 -16.80 -22.71 -12.82
N LYS A 144 -16.22 -21.80 -12.06
CA LYS A 144 -16.20 -21.83 -10.60
C LYS A 144 -17.48 -21.22 -10.05
N PRO A 145 -18.02 -21.69 -8.90
CA PRO A 145 -19.17 -21.09 -8.25
C PRO A 145 -18.87 -19.67 -7.70
N LEU A 146 -19.92 -18.90 -7.38
CA LEU A 146 -19.76 -17.53 -6.87
C LEU A 146 -19.08 -17.46 -5.50
N ASP A 147 -19.18 -18.52 -4.69
CA ASP A 147 -18.56 -18.66 -3.37
C ASP A 147 -17.14 -19.26 -3.43
N ASP A 148 -16.59 -19.52 -4.64
CA ASP A 148 -15.17 -19.80 -4.79
C ASP A 148 -14.35 -18.59 -4.32
N LYS A 149 -13.35 -18.81 -3.50
CA LYS A 149 -12.56 -17.76 -2.87
C LYS A 149 -11.90 -16.81 -3.87
N MET A 150 -11.48 -17.30 -5.04
CA MET A 150 -10.91 -16.48 -6.09
C MET A 150 -11.97 -15.61 -6.78
N VAL A 151 -13.16 -16.16 -7.03
CA VAL A 151 -14.28 -15.41 -7.60
C VAL A 151 -14.73 -14.32 -6.63
N GLU A 152 -14.87 -14.66 -5.35
CA GLU A 152 -15.20 -13.69 -4.31
C GLU A 152 -14.15 -12.57 -4.23
N TRP A 153 -12.86 -12.91 -4.27
CA TRP A 153 -11.77 -11.95 -4.26
C TRP A 153 -11.83 -11.00 -5.45
N LEU A 154 -12.04 -11.51 -6.67
CA LEU A 154 -12.21 -10.69 -7.87
C LEU A 154 -13.36 -9.69 -7.72
N PHE A 155 -14.54 -10.14 -7.28
CA PHE A 155 -15.68 -9.24 -7.09
C PHE A 155 -15.51 -8.24 -5.94
N LYS A 156 -14.69 -8.54 -4.93
CA LYS A 156 -14.32 -7.59 -3.88
C LYS A 156 -13.35 -6.52 -4.40
N ASN A 157 -12.46 -6.88 -5.32
CA ASN A 157 -11.35 -6.06 -5.80
C ASN A 157 -11.37 -5.88 -7.34
N PRO A 158 -12.45 -5.37 -7.95
CA PRO A 158 -12.53 -5.27 -9.42
C PRO A 158 -11.57 -4.21 -9.99
N VAL A 159 -11.34 -3.12 -9.26
CA VAL A 159 -10.41 -2.04 -9.59
C VAL A 159 -10.16 -1.19 -8.35
N GLY A 160 -8.96 -0.69 -8.19
CA GLY A 160 -8.54 0.25 -7.15
C GLY A 160 -7.53 1.25 -7.70
N ASP A 161 -7.24 2.31 -6.97
CA ASP A 161 -6.22 3.28 -7.34
C ASP A 161 -4.86 3.01 -6.67
N GLY A 162 -4.80 2.10 -5.68
CA GLY A 162 -3.58 1.56 -5.13
C GLY A 162 -2.80 0.65 -6.09
N GLY A 163 -1.59 0.30 -5.73
CA GLY A 163 -0.75 -0.59 -6.51
C GLY A 163 0.70 -0.63 -6.04
N GLN A 164 1.58 -1.13 -6.90
CA GLN A 164 3.00 -1.29 -6.59
C GLN A 164 3.89 -1.21 -7.83
N TYR A 165 5.20 -1.49 -7.65
CA TYR A 165 6.20 -1.32 -8.70
C TYR A 165 5.94 -2.14 -9.97
N THR A 166 5.30 -3.30 -9.91
CA THR A 166 4.94 -4.08 -11.11
C THR A 166 4.03 -3.28 -12.04
N GLY A 167 3.08 -2.53 -11.46
CA GLY A 167 2.25 -1.59 -12.22
C GLY A 167 3.07 -0.48 -12.88
N VAL A 168 4.02 0.12 -12.14
CA VAL A 168 4.91 1.13 -12.71
C VAL A 168 5.65 0.59 -13.92
N SER A 169 6.37 -0.53 -13.78
CA SER A 169 7.18 -1.09 -14.85
C SER A 169 6.37 -1.51 -16.07
N ASP A 170 5.28 -2.28 -15.86
CA ASP A 170 4.47 -2.80 -16.97
C ASP A 170 3.77 -1.68 -17.74
N LEU A 171 3.18 -0.70 -17.05
CA LEU A 171 2.44 0.39 -17.68
C LEU A 171 3.37 1.33 -18.46
N LEU A 172 4.50 1.74 -17.86
CA LEU A 172 5.40 2.66 -18.51
C LEU A 172 6.09 2.02 -19.74
N MET A 173 6.46 0.76 -19.65
CA MET A 173 7.03 0.02 -20.80
C MET A 173 5.98 -0.22 -21.91
N LYS A 174 4.72 -0.48 -21.56
CA LYS A 174 3.65 -0.75 -22.52
C LYS A 174 3.10 0.50 -23.19
N TYR A 175 2.85 1.56 -22.42
CA TYR A 175 2.16 2.77 -22.88
C TYR A 175 3.07 3.99 -23.01
N GLY A 176 4.31 3.93 -22.55
CA GLY A 176 5.19 5.07 -22.50
C GLY A 176 4.84 6.07 -21.38
N VAL A 177 5.37 7.27 -21.48
CA VAL A 177 5.15 8.37 -20.54
C VAL A 177 5.03 9.70 -21.29
N VAL A 178 4.43 10.70 -20.64
CA VAL A 178 4.34 12.06 -21.13
C VAL A 178 4.70 13.05 -20.01
N PRO A 179 5.15 14.28 -20.32
CA PRO A 179 5.31 15.36 -19.34
C PRO A 179 3.97 15.71 -18.66
N ALA A 180 4.03 16.20 -17.42
CA ALA A 180 2.83 16.54 -16.64
C ALA A 180 1.95 17.60 -17.32
N GLU A 181 2.54 18.57 -18.01
CA GLU A 181 1.82 19.61 -18.76
C GLU A 181 1.09 19.11 -20.01
N VAL A 182 1.42 17.92 -20.51
CA VAL A 182 0.80 17.33 -21.70
C VAL A 182 -0.52 16.63 -21.37
N MET A 183 -0.61 16.01 -20.20
CA MET A 183 -1.87 15.48 -19.66
C MET A 183 -1.94 15.82 -18.18
N VAL A 184 -2.57 16.95 -17.89
CA VAL A 184 -2.65 17.54 -16.54
C VAL A 184 -3.58 16.76 -15.62
N GLU A 185 -3.38 16.92 -14.31
CA GLU A 185 -4.30 16.39 -13.30
C GLU A 185 -5.70 17.00 -13.41
N THR A 186 -6.73 16.18 -13.23
CA THR A 186 -8.14 16.57 -13.24
C THR A 186 -8.70 16.60 -11.81
N ASN A 187 -9.94 17.05 -11.64
CA ASN A 187 -10.63 16.91 -10.37
C ASN A 187 -10.77 15.43 -9.95
N SER A 188 -11.08 14.55 -10.91
CA SER A 188 -11.26 13.11 -10.64
C SER A 188 -9.94 12.39 -10.35
N SER A 189 -8.81 12.80 -10.94
CA SER A 189 -7.51 12.25 -10.58
C SER A 189 -6.99 12.75 -9.23
N ASN A 190 -7.33 14.00 -8.87
CA ASN A 190 -7.02 14.56 -7.56
C ASN A 190 -7.93 14.06 -6.42
N ASN A 191 -9.08 13.46 -6.76
CA ASN A 191 -10.01 12.83 -5.82
C ASN A 191 -10.67 11.63 -6.49
N THR A 192 -10.01 10.48 -6.41
CA THR A 192 -10.34 9.28 -7.18
C THR A 192 -11.58 8.53 -6.68
N SER A 193 -11.98 8.71 -5.43
CA SER A 193 -12.96 7.86 -4.75
C SER A 193 -14.31 7.74 -5.47
N ARG A 194 -14.86 8.83 -6.02
CA ARG A 194 -16.14 8.80 -6.74
C ARG A 194 -16.03 8.05 -8.05
N MET A 195 -14.99 8.35 -8.85
CA MET A 195 -14.75 7.67 -10.13
C MET A 195 -14.51 6.17 -9.90
N SER A 196 -13.63 5.82 -8.97
CA SER A 196 -13.31 4.42 -8.64
C SER A 196 -14.57 3.65 -8.20
N ASN A 197 -15.45 4.25 -7.39
CA ASN A 197 -16.70 3.61 -6.99
C ASN A 197 -17.64 3.35 -8.18
N LEU A 198 -17.75 4.28 -9.13
CA LEU A 198 -18.58 4.08 -10.34
C LEU A 198 -17.98 3.00 -11.25
N LEU A 199 -16.66 2.97 -11.43
CA LEU A 199 -15.97 1.92 -12.17
C LEU A 199 -16.19 0.55 -11.53
N ARG A 200 -16.02 0.44 -10.19
CA ARG A 200 -16.28 -0.80 -9.43
C ARG A 200 -17.70 -1.32 -9.63
N LEU A 201 -18.70 -0.45 -9.54
CA LEU A 201 -20.09 -0.83 -9.74
C LEU A 201 -20.32 -1.35 -11.16
N LYS A 202 -19.82 -0.65 -12.18
CA LYS A 202 -19.99 -1.06 -13.58
C LYS A 202 -19.25 -2.36 -13.89
N LEU A 203 -18.04 -2.54 -13.36
CA LEU A 203 -17.29 -3.78 -13.52
C LEU A 203 -17.98 -4.97 -12.86
N LYS A 204 -18.56 -4.81 -11.66
CA LYS A 204 -19.35 -5.86 -11.02
C LYS A 204 -20.57 -6.27 -11.84
N GLU A 205 -21.30 -5.30 -12.40
CA GLU A 205 -22.41 -5.55 -13.32
C GLU A 205 -21.94 -6.35 -14.56
N PHE A 206 -20.84 -5.92 -15.18
CA PHE A 206 -20.24 -6.62 -16.32
C PHE A 206 -19.73 -8.02 -15.95
N GLY A 207 -19.15 -8.18 -14.79
CA GLY A 207 -18.71 -9.49 -14.29
C GLY A 207 -19.87 -10.47 -14.14
N LEU A 208 -21.00 -10.02 -13.61
CA LEU A 208 -22.22 -10.85 -13.52
C LEU A 208 -22.78 -11.19 -14.90
N GLU A 209 -22.81 -10.23 -15.84
CA GLU A 209 -23.24 -10.49 -17.23
C GLU A 209 -22.35 -11.54 -17.91
N LEU A 210 -21.04 -11.46 -17.78
CA LEU A 210 -20.11 -12.45 -18.34
C LEU A 210 -20.34 -13.85 -17.76
N ARG A 211 -20.58 -13.93 -16.45
CA ARG A 211 -20.89 -15.23 -15.79
C ARG A 211 -22.22 -15.81 -16.24
N ASP A 212 -23.25 -14.98 -16.37
CA ASP A 212 -24.55 -15.41 -16.88
C ASP A 212 -24.44 -15.93 -18.33
N LYS A 213 -23.75 -15.19 -19.21
CA LYS A 213 -23.47 -15.64 -20.57
C LYS A 213 -22.70 -16.97 -20.61
N ALA A 214 -21.71 -17.15 -19.72
CA ALA A 214 -20.97 -18.40 -19.61
C ALA A 214 -21.84 -19.56 -19.14
N ALA A 215 -22.71 -19.34 -18.14
CA ALA A 215 -23.70 -20.32 -17.69
C ALA A 215 -24.67 -20.74 -18.83
N ASN A 216 -25.01 -19.82 -19.73
CA ASN A 216 -25.78 -20.07 -20.95
C ASN A 216 -24.91 -20.60 -22.10
N LYS A 217 -23.70 -21.09 -21.81
CA LYS A 217 -22.78 -21.74 -22.77
C LYS A 217 -22.35 -20.88 -23.96
N VAL A 218 -22.29 -19.56 -23.77
CA VAL A 218 -21.67 -18.65 -24.75
C VAL A 218 -20.18 -18.99 -24.87
N SER A 219 -19.65 -19.01 -26.10
CA SER A 219 -18.26 -19.39 -26.35
C SER A 219 -17.27 -18.41 -25.69
N VAL A 220 -16.08 -18.91 -25.33
CA VAL A 220 -14.99 -18.05 -24.76
C VAL A 220 -14.63 -16.95 -25.75
N ALA A 221 -14.64 -17.22 -27.06
CA ALA A 221 -14.39 -16.21 -28.08
C ALA A 221 -15.42 -15.08 -28.07
N ASP A 222 -16.70 -15.40 -27.90
CA ASP A 222 -17.76 -14.39 -27.85
C ASP A 222 -17.81 -13.66 -26.50
N LEU A 223 -17.44 -14.33 -25.40
CA LEU A 223 -17.17 -13.65 -24.13
C LEU A 223 -16.02 -12.63 -24.26
N GLY A 224 -14.96 -12.99 -25.00
CA GLY A 224 -13.85 -12.08 -25.31
C GLY A 224 -14.26 -10.85 -26.14
N LYS A 225 -15.13 -11.04 -27.15
CA LYS A 225 -15.70 -9.90 -27.91
C LYS A 225 -16.53 -8.99 -26.98
N ARG A 226 -17.38 -9.59 -26.15
CA ARG A 226 -18.20 -8.84 -25.20
C ARG A 226 -17.35 -8.07 -24.19
N LYS A 227 -16.27 -8.68 -23.67
CA LYS A 227 -15.28 -8.00 -22.83
C LYS A 227 -14.71 -6.76 -23.52
N THR A 228 -14.38 -6.84 -24.80
CA THR A 228 -13.85 -5.69 -25.56
C THR A 228 -14.86 -4.53 -25.64
N GLU A 229 -16.15 -4.82 -25.85
CA GLU A 229 -17.22 -3.80 -25.81
C GLU A 229 -17.37 -3.17 -24.40
N MET A 230 -17.27 -4.00 -23.36
CA MET A 230 -17.30 -3.54 -21.97
C MET A 230 -16.12 -2.62 -21.66
N LEU A 231 -14.92 -2.98 -22.12
CA LEU A 231 -13.72 -2.12 -21.99
C LEU A 231 -13.89 -0.80 -22.75
N GLY A 232 -14.57 -0.77 -23.89
CA GLY A 232 -14.93 0.47 -24.57
C GLY A 232 -15.81 1.39 -23.71
N THR A 233 -16.73 0.83 -22.93
CA THR A 233 -17.52 1.59 -21.95
C THR A 233 -16.65 2.15 -20.83
N ILE A 234 -15.75 1.33 -20.28
CA ILE A 234 -14.79 1.76 -19.24
C ILE A 234 -13.87 2.86 -19.79
N TYR A 235 -13.31 2.68 -21.00
CA TYR A 235 -12.49 3.70 -21.66
C TYR A 235 -13.21 5.05 -21.74
N ARG A 236 -14.47 5.06 -22.20
CA ARG A 236 -15.29 6.27 -22.22
C ARG A 236 -15.44 6.90 -20.82
N MET A 237 -15.69 6.08 -19.78
CA MET A 237 -15.79 6.60 -18.41
C MET A 237 -14.47 7.24 -17.96
N LEU A 238 -13.33 6.64 -18.30
CA LEU A 238 -12.01 7.18 -18.00
C LEU A 238 -11.74 8.49 -18.75
N VAL A 239 -12.03 8.56 -20.05
CA VAL A 239 -11.89 9.80 -20.85
C VAL A 239 -12.70 10.96 -20.24
N LEU A 240 -13.93 10.70 -19.79
CA LEU A 240 -14.79 11.73 -19.19
C LEU A 240 -14.24 12.23 -17.82
N ASN A 241 -13.47 11.44 -17.10
CA ASN A 241 -12.95 11.77 -15.80
C ASN A 241 -11.51 12.28 -15.83
N LEU A 242 -10.65 11.70 -16.65
CA LEU A 242 -9.21 11.91 -16.65
C LEU A 242 -8.69 12.67 -17.89
N GLY A 243 -9.53 12.82 -18.93
CA GLY A 243 -9.13 13.30 -20.25
C GLY A 243 -8.68 12.16 -21.18
N GLU A 244 -8.60 12.43 -22.47
CA GLU A 244 -8.14 11.47 -23.46
C GLU A 244 -6.61 11.45 -23.54
N PRO A 245 -5.96 10.27 -23.39
CA PRO A 245 -4.51 10.19 -23.49
C PRO A 245 -4.02 10.59 -24.89
N PRO A 246 -2.99 11.47 -24.99
CA PRO A 246 -2.45 11.89 -26.27
C PRO A 246 -1.72 10.75 -26.96
N THR A 247 -1.87 10.63 -28.27
CA THR A 247 -1.09 9.71 -29.12
C THR A 247 0.21 10.34 -29.59
N LYS A 248 0.22 11.68 -29.71
CA LYS A 248 1.36 12.52 -30.08
C LYS A 248 1.27 13.87 -29.37
N PHE A 249 2.41 14.47 -29.11
CA PHE A 249 2.49 15.80 -28.50
C PHE A 249 3.81 16.49 -28.86
N THR A 250 3.80 17.81 -28.89
CA THR A 250 5.01 18.63 -29.03
C THR A 250 5.45 19.08 -27.62
N TRP A 251 6.71 18.91 -27.29
CA TRP A 251 7.25 19.33 -26.00
C TRP A 251 8.60 20.02 -26.14
N THR A 252 8.83 21.01 -25.26
CA THR A 252 10.08 21.79 -25.21
C THR A 252 10.83 21.46 -23.93
N ARG A 253 11.98 20.78 -24.06
CA ARG A 253 12.91 20.56 -22.94
C ARG A 253 13.56 21.91 -22.53
N LYS A 254 13.59 22.16 -21.22
CA LYS A 254 14.21 23.33 -20.62
C LYS A 254 15.43 22.95 -19.77
N ASP A 255 16.43 23.83 -19.72
CA ASP A 255 17.59 23.66 -18.84
C ASP A 255 17.25 23.97 -17.37
N ALA A 256 18.25 23.85 -16.48
CA ALA A 256 18.09 24.13 -15.05
C ALA A 256 17.70 25.60 -14.72
N LYS A 257 17.84 26.52 -15.67
CA LYS A 257 17.46 27.95 -15.54
C LYS A 257 16.11 28.24 -16.18
N GLY A 258 15.44 27.24 -16.77
CA GLY A 258 14.17 27.38 -17.46
C GLY A 258 14.26 27.82 -18.92
N ASN A 259 15.46 27.91 -19.49
CA ASN A 259 15.64 28.28 -20.91
C ASN A 259 15.27 27.11 -21.82
N PRO A 260 14.58 27.34 -22.96
CA PRO A 260 14.31 26.31 -23.93
C PRO A 260 15.60 25.79 -24.56
N VAL A 261 15.74 24.46 -24.61
CA VAL A 261 16.91 23.77 -25.18
C VAL A 261 16.55 23.09 -26.50
N GLU A 262 15.43 22.42 -26.56
CA GLU A 262 15.00 21.62 -27.71
C GLU A 262 13.47 21.46 -27.72
N THR A 263 12.87 21.57 -28.90
CA THR A 263 11.44 21.32 -29.13
C THR A 263 11.28 20.21 -30.17
N LYS A 264 10.56 19.16 -29.81
CA LYS A 264 10.31 18.00 -30.67
C LYS A 264 8.85 17.52 -30.56
N GLU A 265 8.38 16.83 -31.61
CA GLU A 265 7.19 15.99 -31.55
C GLU A 265 7.56 14.60 -31.03
N TYR A 266 6.76 14.09 -30.11
CA TYR A 266 6.92 12.77 -29.49
C TYR A 266 5.61 11.97 -29.56
N THR A 267 5.75 10.65 -29.61
CA THR A 267 4.75 9.74 -29.06
C THR A 267 5.11 9.42 -27.61
N PRO A 268 4.19 8.94 -26.75
CA PRO A 268 4.52 8.53 -25.40
C PRO A 268 5.66 7.50 -25.31
N GLN A 269 5.72 6.56 -26.27
CA GLN A 269 6.78 5.55 -26.35
C GLN A 269 8.13 6.16 -26.76
N SER A 270 8.16 7.07 -27.73
CA SER A 270 9.41 7.72 -28.12
C SER A 270 9.95 8.62 -27.00
N PHE A 271 9.04 9.25 -26.24
CA PHE A 271 9.42 10.02 -25.06
C PHE A 271 9.99 9.12 -23.96
N TYR A 272 9.36 7.99 -23.69
CA TYR A 272 9.90 6.97 -22.78
C TYR A 272 11.31 6.52 -23.21
N ALA A 273 11.46 6.17 -24.47
CA ALA A 273 12.74 5.69 -25.00
C ALA A 273 13.88 6.71 -24.84
N GLU A 274 13.61 8.00 -25.04
CA GLU A 274 14.62 9.08 -24.92
C GLU A 274 14.91 9.43 -23.45
N TYR A 275 13.88 9.62 -22.63
CA TYR A 275 14.02 10.19 -21.27
C TYR A 275 14.22 9.14 -20.18
N ILE A 276 13.72 7.93 -20.38
CA ILE A 276 13.93 6.80 -19.46
C ILE A 276 14.86 5.78 -20.11
N GLY A 277 14.42 5.14 -21.20
CA GLY A 277 15.23 4.26 -22.05
C GLY A 277 15.78 3.03 -21.35
N GLU A 278 15.05 2.50 -20.34
CA GLU A 278 15.51 1.41 -19.47
C GLU A 278 14.46 0.29 -19.42
N ASP A 279 14.91 -0.95 -19.35
CA ASP A 279 14.05 -2.10 -19.04
C ASP A 279 13.75 -2.11 -17.53
N LEU A 280 12.63 -1.51 -17.16
CA LEU A 280 12.21 -1.39 -15.76
C LEU A 280 11.87 -2.74 -15.11
N LYS A 281 11.55 -3.75 -15.90
CA LYS A 281 11.28 -5.10 -15.41
C LYS A 281 12.56 -5.87 -15.16
N SER A 282 13.48 -5.87 -16.14
CA SER A 282 14.69 -6.69 -16.08
C SER A 282 15.78 -6.10 -15.22
N ASN A 283 15.82 -4.76 -15.03
CA ASN A 283 16.91 -4.08 -14.33
C ASN A 283 16.68 -3.91 -12.82
N TYR A 284 15.51 -4.26 -12.32
CA TYR A 284 15.15 -4.05 -10.91
C TYR A 284 14.77 -5.35 -10.22
N VAL A 285 15.00 -5.38 -8.92
CA VAL A 285 14.67 -6.48 -8.02
C VAL A 285 13.82 -5.95 -6.88
N MET A 286 12.70 -6.63 -6.65
CA MET A 286 11.81 -6.36 -5.54
C MET A 286 12.26 -7.16 -4.32
N LEU A 287 12.58 -6.45 -3.24
CA LEU A 287 12.99 -6.99 -1.96
C LEU A 287 11.87 -6.76 -0.94
N MET A 288 11.72 -7.68 -0.01
CA MET A 288 10.79 -7.54 1.10
C MET A 288 11.41 -7.98 2.42
N ASN A 289 11.05 -7.28 3.49
CA ASN A 289 11.32 -7.74 4.85
C ASN A 289 10.02 -8.23 5.49
N ASP A 290 9.76 -9.52 5.39
CA ASP A 290 8.63 -10.20 6.01
C ASP A 290 9.13 -11.30 6.96
N PRO A 291 9.29 -11.01 8.28
CA PRO A 291 9.73 -12.00 9.24
C PRO A 291 8.69 -13.08 9.56
N SER A 292 7.48 -12.98 9.03
CA SER A 292 6.46 -14.02 9.19
C SER A 292 6.72 -15.23 8.29
N ARG A 293 7.65 -15.10 7.32
CA ARG A 293 8.03 -16.12 6.34
C ARG A 293 9.52 -16.40 6.34
N GLU A 294 9.89 -17.51 5.72
CA GLU A 294 11.29 -17.91 5.60
C GLU A 294 12.09 -16.88 4.79
N TYR A 295 13.21 -16.42 5.33
CA TYR A 295 14.16 -15.57 4.61
C TYR A 295 14.95 -16.34 3.55
N TYR A 296 15.54 -15.59 2.62
CA TYR A 296 16.34 -16.12 1.51
C TYR A 296 15.55 -17.02 0.56
N LYS A 297 14.26 -16.71 0.40
CA LYS A 297 13.33 -17.34 -0.53
C LYS A 297 12.79 -16.32 -1.52
N LEU A 298 12.46 -16.84 -2.69
CA LEU A 298 11.72 -16.09 -3.70
C LEU A 298 10.23 -16.40 -3.55
N TYR A 299 9.40 -15.36 -3.44
CA TYR A 299 7.95 -15.45 -3.35
C TYR A 299 7.30 -14.74 -4.51
N GLU A 300 6.14 -15.22 -4.93
CA GLU A 300 5.29 -14.60 -5.95
C GLU A 300 3.85 -14.59 -5.44
N ILE A 301 3.18 -13.43 -5.49
CA ILE A 301 1.78 -13.29 -5.09
C ILE A 301 0.91 -13.33 -6.34
N ASP A 302 -0.03 -14.28 -6.39
CA ASP A 302 -0.95 -14.44 -7.52
C ASP A 302 -1.84 -13.19 -7.69
N TYR A 303 -2.04 -12.79 -8.94
CA TYR A 303 -2.81 -11.59 -9.32
C TYR A 303 -2.26 -10.25 -8.81
N ASP A 304 -1.13 -10.22 -8.09
CA ASP A 304 -0.49 -8.99 -7.67
C ASP A 304 0.24 -8.35 -8.86
N ARG A 305 -0.56 -7.89 -9.82
CA ARG A 305 -0.17 -7.19 -11.04
C ARG A 305 -1.31 -6.31 -11.54
N HIS A 306 -1.01 -5.36 -12.40
CA HIS A 306 -1.98 -4.43 -12.96
C HIS A 306 -2.42 -4.81 -14.38
N VAL A 307 -1.51 -5.39 -15.14
CA VAL A 307 -1.69 -5.76 -16.55
C VAL A 307 -1.88 -7.27 -16.65
N TYR A 308 -2.87 -7.75 -17.41
CA TYR A 308 -3.16 -9.18 -17.49
C TYR A 308 -1.98 -9.99 -18.03
N ASP A 309 -1.31 -9.49 -19.07
CA ASP A 309 -0.11 -10.05 -19.69
C ASP A 309 1.20 -9.55 -19.02
N GLY A 310 1.09 -8.85 -17.90
CA GLY A 310 2.19 -8.44 -17.05
C GLY A 310 2.72 -9.55 -16.14
N TYR A 311 3.49 -9.19 -15.15
CA TYR A 311 4.06 -10.15 -14.18
C TYR A 311 3.60 -9.85 -12.76
N ASN A 312 3.42 -10.91 -11.99
CA ASN A 312 3.05 -10.80 -10.59
C ASN A 312 4.18 -10.19 -9.75
N TRP A 313 3.82 -9.55 -8.64
CA TRP A 313 4.80 -9.14 -7.64
C TRP A 313 5.61 -10.36 -7.18
N THR A 314 6.89 -10.37 -7.55
CA THR A 314 7.83 -11.42 -7.20
C THR A 314 8.97 -10.81 -6.43
N TYR A 315 9.18 -11.25 -5.19
CA TYR A 315 10.13 -10.61 -4.28
C TYR A 315 11.07 -11.60 -3.61
N VAL A 316 12.27 -11.13 -3.30
CA VAL A 316 13.22 -11.84 -2.44
C VAL A 316 12.98 -11.40 -1.00
N ASN A 317 12.62 -12.35 -0.12
CA ASN A 317 12.44 -12.08 1.30
C ASN A 317 13.77 -12.13 2.04
N LEU A 318 14.15 -11.04 2.71
CA LEU A 318 15.46 -10.88 3.34
C LEU A 318 15.37 -10.31 4.76
N PRO A 319 16.35 -10.62 5.64
CA PRO A 319 16.58 -9.85 6.84
C PRO A 319 16.81 -8.38 6.51
N ILE A 320 16.41 -7.50 7.43
CA ILE A 320 16.46 -6.05 7.20
C ILE A 320 17.88 -5.54 6.95
N GLU A 321 18.89 -6.12 7.60
CA GLU A 321 20.28 -5.70 7.44
C GLU A 321 20.83 -5.98 6.03
N ASP A 322 20.43 -7.08 5.39
CA ASP A 322 20.78 -7.36 4.00
C ASP A 322 20.16 -6.33 3.04
N ILE A 323 18.92 -5.89 3.32
CA ILE A 323 18.25 -4.85 2.52
C ILE A 323 18.94 -3.50 2.69
N LYS A 324 19.30 -3.12 3.92
CA LYS A 324 20.01 -1.86 4.23
C LYS A 324 21.34 -1.74 3.46
N GLN A 325 22.11 -2.82 3.35
CA GLN A 325 23.36 -2.81 2.60
C GLN A 325 23.15 -2.39 1.14
N MET A 326 22.13 -2.94 0.48
CA MET A 326 21.80 -2.63 -0.91
C MET A 326 21.22 -1.21 -1.04
N ALA A 327 20.42 -0.77 -0.06
CA ALA A 327 19.91 0.60 0.00
C ALA A 327 21.04 1.64 0.12
N ILE A 328 21.99 1.41 1.03
CA ILE A 328 23.15 2.29 1.22
C ILE A 328 24.00 2.34 -0.06
N ALA A 329 24.26 1.19 -0.69
CA ALA A 329 25.01 1.15 -1.96
C ALA A 329 24.33 1.96 -3.06
N SER A 330 23.00 1.88 -3.17
CA SER A 330 22.21 2.63 -4.16
C SER A 330 22.29 4.15 -3.90
N ILE A 331 22.11 4.58 -2.64
CA ILE A 331 22.16 6.01 -2.27
C ILE A 331 23.54 6.60 -2.53
N LYS A 332 24.62 5.88 -2.15
CA LYS A 332 26.00 6.31 -2.39
C LYS A 332 26.33 6.46 -3.87
N ASP A 333 25.67 5.70 -4.74
CA ASP A 333 25.77 5.82 -6.20
C ASP A 333 24.67 6.72 -6.79
N SER A 334 24.20 7.69 -6.01
CA SER A 334 23.25 8.73 -6.41
C SER A 334 21.97 8.16 -7.06
N THR A 335 21.47 7.03 -6.59
CA THR A 335 20.28 6.38 -7.12
C THR A 335 19.20 6.24 -6.04
N MET A 336 18.05 6.89 -6.27
CA MET A 336 16.85 6.74 -5.44
C MET A 336 16.19 5.39 -5.66
N MET A 337 15.37 4.97 -4.70
CA MET A 337 14.67 3.70 -4.73
C MET A 337 13.19 3.84 -4.42
N TYR A 338 12.38 2.99 -5.04
CA TYR A 338 11.01 2.75 -4.60
C TYR A 338 11.06 2.04 -3.24
N PHE A 339 10.38 2.64 -2.26
CA PHE A 339 10.34 2.17 -0.88
C PHE A 339 8.89 2.17 -0.41
N SER A 340 8.47 1.16 0.37
CA SER A 340 7.16 1.20 0.99
C SER A 340 7.14 0.69 2.44
N CYS A 341 6.19 1.18 3.21
CA CYS A 341 6.16 1.05 4.66
C CYS A 341 4.74 1.21 5.23
N ASP A 342 4.59 1.00 6.52
CA ASP A 342 3.39 1.36 7.30
C ASP A 342 3.54 2.78 7.85
N VAL A 343 3.37 3.79 7.00
CA VAL A 343 3.68 5.20 7.28
C VAL A 343 2.88 5.78 8.45
N GLY A 344 1.68 5.25 8.73
CA GLY A 344 0.81 5.76 9.79
C GLY A 344 1.29 5.47 11.20
N LYS A 345 2.29 4.61 11.39
CA LYS A 345 2.76 4.17 12.71
C LYS A 345 3.80 5.12 13.29
N PHE A 346 3.56 5.62 14.50
CA PHE A 346 4.49 6.48 15.23
C PHE A 346 4.99 7.68 14.40
N PHE A 347 4.04 8.33 13.72
CA PHE A 347 4.29 9.41 12.77
C PHE A 347 3.95 10.78 13.38
N ASP A 348 4.98 11.62 13.56
CA ASP A 348 4.83 13.04 13.83
C ASP A 348 4.61 13.82 12.52
N ARG A 349 3.35 14.09 12.20
CA ARG A 349 2.97 14.77 10.95
C ARG A 349 3.46 16.22 10.88
N GLU A 350 3.53 16.90 12.02
CA GLU A 350 3.90 18.32 12.07
C GLU A 350 5.38 18.52 11.77
N ARG A 351 6.23 17.59 12.26
CA ARG A 351 7.68 17.64 12.04
C ARG A 351 8.14 16.76 10.87
N GLY A 352 7.28 15.90 10.32
CA GLY A 352 7.65 14.96 9.26
C GLY A 352 8.63 13.90 9.73
N ILE A 353 8.46 13.38 10.97
CA ILE A 353 9.35 12.42 11.62
C ILE A 353 8.62 11.11 11.90
N LEU A 354 9.29 10.01 11.62
CA LEU A 354 8.87 8.64 11.88
C LEU A 354 9.85 8.03 12.91
N ASP A 355 9.37 7.84 14.16
CA ASP A 355 10.18 7.37 15.27
C ASP A 355 9.36 6.47 16.20
N VAL A 356 9.80 5.23 16.43
CA VAL A 356 9.09 4.27 17.29
C VAL A 356 8.90 4.78 18.72
N ASN A 357 9.72 5.72 19.16
CA ASN A 357 9.67 6.33 20.48
C ASN A 357 8.79 7.59 20.55
N TYR A 358 8.17 8.01 19.42
CA TYR A 358 7.37 9.24 19.36
C TYR A 358 6.11 9.19 20.21
N LEU A 359 5.44 8.03 20.29
CA LEU A 359 4.21 7.85 21.05
C LEU A 359 4.38 6.79 22.13
N ASP A 360 4.20 7.18 23.39
CA ASP A 360 4.24 6.28 24.55
C ASP A 360 2.83 5.95 25.05
N TYR A 361 2.14 5.12 24.29
CA TYR A 361 0.84 4.58 24.71
C TYR A 361 0.95 3.66 25.92
N GLY A 362 2.09 3.01 26.13
CA GLY A 362 2.31 2.11 27.24
C GLY A 362 2.20 2.83 28.57
N SER A 363 2.94 3.91 28.73
CA SER A 363 2.88 4.75 29.94
C SER A 363 1.52 5.40 30.11
N LEU A 364 0.92 5.91 29.03
CA LEU A 364 -0.41 6.54 29.08
C LEU A 364 -1.51 5.58 29.54
N MET A 365 -1.48 4.31 29.09
CA MET A 365 -2.52 3.31 29.38
C MET A 365 -2.16 2.38 30.55
N GLY A 366 -0.97 2.46 31.09
CA GLY A 366 -0.49 1.56 32.16
C GLY A 366 -0.43 0.09 31.72
N THR A 367 -0.07 -0.18 30.44
CA THR A 367 0.06 -1.53 29.89
C THR A 367 1.18 -1.59 28.85
N THR A 368 1.40 -2.75 28.25
CA THR A 368 2.40 -2.91 27.17
C THR A 368 1.73 -3.25 25.84
N PHE A 369 2.34 -2.81 24.73
CA PHE A 369 2.00 -3.14 23.37
C PHE A 369 3.18 -3.83 22.71
N GLY A 370 3.42 -5.09 23.06
CA GLY A 370 4.69 -5.80 22.85
C GLY A 370 4.75 -6.71 21.62
N MET A 371 3.85 -6.55 20.61
CA MET A 371 3.95 -7.35 19.38
C MET A 371 5.18 -6.96 18.57
N ASP A 372 6.00 -7.94 18.20
CA ASP A 372 7.06 -7.78 17.23
C ASP A 372 6.51 -7.64 15.79
N LYS A 373 7.39 -7.31 14.82
CA LYS A 373 6.99 -7.15 13.41
C LYS A 373 6.32 -8.38 12.84
N LYS A 374 6.81 -9.60 13.16
CA LYS A 374 6.21 -10.86 12.73
C LYS A 374 4.78 -11.01 13.24
N GLN A 375 4.57 -10.76 14.52
CA GLN A 375 3.26 -10.87 15.16
C GLN A 375 2.28 -9.84 14.60
N ARG A 376 2.75 -8.59 14.34
CA ARG A 376 1.91 -7.57 13.72
C ARG A 376 1.45 -7.93 12.30
N ILE A 377 2.32 -8.55 11.49
CA ILE A 377 1.94 -9.06 10.16
C ILE A 377 0.91 -10.18 10.29
N GLN A 378 1.17 -11.16 11.16
CA GLN A 378 0.29 -12.32 11.35
C GLN A 378 -1.11 -11.96 11.87
N THR A 379 -1.22 -10.86 12.59
CA THR A 379 -2.48 -10.36 13.17
C THR A 379 -3.11 -9.22 12.37
N PHE A 380 -2.56 -8.89 11.20
CA PHE A 380 -3.00 -7.77 10.35
C PHE A 380 -2.93 -6.40 11.05
N ALA A 381 -2.10 -6.27 12.08
CA ALA A 381 -1.90 -5.02 12.81
C ALA A 381 -0.95 -4.06 12.09
N SER A 382 -0.16 -4.55 11.14
CA SER A 382 0.75 -3.76 10.30
C SER A 382 0.96 -4.43 8.94
N GLY A 383 1.09 -3.64 7.90
CA GLY A 383 1.35 -4.04 6.53
C GLY A 383 1.84 -2.85 5.70
N SER A 384 2.26 -3.08 4.46
CA SER A 384 2.62 -1.98 3.57
C SER A 384 1.38 -1.16 3.22
N SER A 385 1.39 0.13 3.50
CA SER A 385 0.25 1.02 3.30
C SER A 385 0.57 2.26 2.46
N HIS A 386 1.86 2.56 2.24
CA HIS A 386 2.26 3.77 1.53
C HIS A 386 3.64 3.62 0.89
N ALA A 387 3.76 4.09 -0.35
CA ALA A 387 5.01 4.14 -1.08
C ALA A 387 5.61 5.55 -1.09
N MET A 388 6.93 5.64 -0.97
CA MET A 388 7.73 6.86 -0.99
C MET A 388 9.09 6.60 -1.65
N THR A 389 9.81 7.66 -1.99
CA THR A 389 11.11 7.54 -2.65
C THR A 389 12.25 7.63 -1.64
N LEU A 390 12.92 6.51 -1.37
CA LEU A 390 14.09 6.48 -0.46
C LEU A 390 15.29 7.18 -1.12
N MET A 391 15.83 8.21 -0.46
CA MET A 391 16.78 9.11 -1.09
C MET A 391 18.02 9.46 -0.26
N ALA A 392 18.01 9.26 1.06
CA ALA A 392 19.17 9.60 1.89
C ALA A 392 19.34 8.67 3.09
N VAL A 393 20.57 8.58 3.56
CA VAL A 393 20.96 7.89 4.77
C VAL A 393 22.01 8.70 5.55
N ASP A 394 21.92 8.72 6.86
CA ASP A 394 22.98 9.24 7.73
C ASP A 394 23.67 8.07 8.41
N LEU A 395 24.95 7.91 8.10
CA LEU A 395 25.78 6.83 8.64
C LEU A 395 26.60 7.33 9.83
N ASP A 396 26.64 6.54 10.88
CA ASP A 396 27.58 6.78 11.98
C ASP A 396 29.02 6.64 11.47
N LYS A 397 29.83 7.68 11.71
CA LYS A 397 31.20 7.75 11.19
C LYS A 397 32.14 6.69 11.73
N THR A 398 31.86 6.16 12.92
CA THR A 398 32.72 5.19 13.59
C THR A 398 32.33 3.77 13.23
N THR A 399 31.05 3.47 13.22
CA THR A 399 30.53 2.11 13.01
C THR A 399 30.07 1.83 11.59
N GLY A 400 29.84 2.87 10.79
CA GLY A 400 29.27 2.77 9.44
C GLY A 400 27.80 2.33 9.43
N LYS A 401 27.14 2.23 10.59
CA LYS A 401 25.74 1.84 10.70
C LYS A 401 24.81 3.02 10.42
N PRO A 402 23.63 2.79 9.81
CA PRO A 402 22.65 3.84 9.60
C PRO A 402 22.07 4.29 10.97
N LYS A 403 21.87 5.60 11.11
CA LYS A 403 21.18 6.24 12.24
C LYS A 403 19.77 6.66 11.84
N LYS A 404 19.61 7.16 10.62
CA LYS A 404 18.34 7.66 10.09
C LYS A 404 18.35 7.65 8.57
N TRP A 405 17.14 7.73 8.00
CA TRP A 405 16.87 7.70 6.57
C TRP A 405 15.95 8.86 6.18
N MET A 406 15.97 9.25 4.90
CA MET A 406 15.05 10.25 4.36
C MET A 406 14.34 9.69 3.14
N VAL A 407 13.05 10.00 3.04
CA VAL A 407 12.22 9.73 1.87
C VAL A 407 11.61 11.01 1.32
N GLU A 408 11.48 11.11 -0.01
CA GLU A 408 10.63 12.07 -0.67
C GLU A 408 9.19 11.51 -0.69
N ASN A 409 8.25 12.29 -0.13
CA ASN A 409 6.84 11.92 -0.11
C ASN A 409 6.06 12.60 -1.24
N SER A 410 4.83 12.15 -1.50
CA SER A 410 3.95 12.68 -2.53
C SER A 410 2.70 13.39 -1.95
N TRP A 411 2.87 14.12 -0.85
CA TRP A 411 1.78 14.89 -0.21
C TRP A 411 1.93 16.41 -0.36
N GLY A 412 2.76 16.84 -1.30
CA GLY A 412 3.09 18.24 -1.51
C GLY A 412 4.10 18.79 -0.49
N PRO A 413 4.40 20.09 -0.55
CA PRO A 413 5.34 20.72 0.36
C PRO A 413 4.74 20.78 1.77
N GLY A 414 5.26 19.96 2.65
CA GLY A 414 4.92 19.91 4.08
C GLY A 414 6.16 20.09 4.93
N ALA A 415 6.20 19.44 6.10
CA ALA A 415 7.40 19.41 6.93
C ALA A 415 8.61 18.93 6.11
N ASN A 416 9.79 19.43 6.41
CA ASN A 416 11.04 19.13 5.71
C ASN A 416 10.91 19.28 4.17
N ALA A 417 10.17 20.29 3.69
CA ALA A 417 9.92 20.55 2.27
C ALA A 417 9.35 19.32 1.51
N GLY A 418 8.43 18.58 2.15
CA GLY A 418 7.77 17.41 1.57
C GLY A 418 8.51 16.08 1.75
N HIS A 419 9.54 16.05 2.59
CA HIS A 419 10.29 14.86 2.93
C HIS A 419 9.94 14.37 4.34
N LEU A 420 10.07 13.05 4.55
CA LEU A 420 9.98 12.47 5.89
C LEU A 420 11.35 11.93 6.31
N ILE A 421 11.65 12.09 7.58
CA ILE A 421 12.86 11.56 8.23
C ILE A 421 12.43 10.41 9.14
N MET A 422 13.07 9.26 9.02
CA MET A 422 12.79 8.11 9.87
C MET A 422 14.04 7.65 10.60
N THR A 423 13.90 7.26 11.88
CA THR A 423 14.97 6.61 12.63
C THR A 423 15.29 5.24 12.03
N ASP A 424 16.50 4.73 12.25
CA ASP A 424 16.85 3.38 11.79
C ASP A 424 16.01 2.30 12.51
N GLU A 425 15.63 2.52 13.75
CA GLU A 425 14.73 1.66 14.51
C GLU A 425 13.33 1.61 13.85
N TRP A 426 12.81 2.77 13.46
CA TRP A 426 11.53 2.82 12.75
C TRP A 426 11.62 2.12 11.38
N PHE A 427 12.70 2.32 10.65
CA PHE A 427 12.95 1.62 9.38
C PHE A 427 12.90 0.09 9.58
N ASN A 428 13.51 -0.44 10.64
CA ASN A 428 13.50 -1.87 10.94
C ASN A 428 12.08 -2.41 11.16
N GLU A 429 11.25 -1.66 11.88
CA GLU A 429 9.94 -2.11 12.33
C GLU A 429 8.84 -1.95 11.28
N TYR A 430 8.91 -0.92 10.42
CA TYR A 430 7.79 -0.53 9.56
C TYR A 430 8.10 -0.45 8.07
N MET A 431 9.35 -0.65 7.63
CA MET A 431 9.69 -0.87 6.24
C MET A 431 9.25 -2.27 5.80
N PHE A 432 8.68 -2.39 4.60
CA PHE A 432 8.28 -3.67 4.01
C PHE A 432 8.95 -3.93 2.67
N ARG A 433 8.86 -3.02 1.71
CA ARG A 433 9.30 -3.23 0.33
C ARG A 433 10.39 -2.25 -0.07
N LEU A 434 11.35 -2.75 -0.84
CA LEU A 434 12.36 -1.94 -1.51
C LEU A 434 12.55 -2.47 -2.93
N VAL A 435 12.56 -1.58 -3.92
CA VAL A 435 12.93 -1.95 -5.28
C VAL A 435 14.29 -1.35 -5.60
N VAL A 436 15.25 -2.20 -5.89
CA VAL A 436 16.64 -1.83 -6.09
C VAL A 436 17.12 -2.23 -7.47
N ASN A 437 17.98 -1.43 -8.10
CA ASN A 437 18.59 -1.82 -9.37
C ASN A 437 19.53 -3.02 -9.17
N LYS A 438 19.51 -3.97 -10.12
CA LYS A 438 20.29 -5.21 -10.08
C LYS A 438 21.80 -5.00 -9.90
N LYS A 439 22.33 -3.83 -10.26
CA LYS A 439 23.76 -3.55 -10.05
C LYS A 439 24.17 -3.49 -8.57
N TYR A 440 23.21 -3.29 -7.65
CA TYR A 440 23.48 -3.19 -6.22
C TYR A 440 23.18 -4.47 -5.43
N ILE A 441 22.55 -5.48 -6.06
CA ILE A 441 22.23 -6.72 -5.36
C ILE A 441 23.48 -7.59 -5.13
N THR A 442 23.49 -8.28 -3.99
CA THR A 442 24.55 -9.21 -3.63
C THR A 442 24.50 -10.50 -4.46
N ASP A 443 25.62 -11.23 -4.55
CA ASP A 443 25.64 -12.53 -5.24
C ASP A 443 24.67 -13.53 -4.62
N LYS A 444 24.46 -13.47 -3.31
CA LYS A 444 23.44 -14.26 -2.60
C LYS A 444 22.04 -14.02 -3.17
N VAL A 445 21.67 -12.76 -3.39
CA VAL A 445 20.38 -12.40 -3.99
C VAL A 445 20.28 -12.87 -5.43
N LYS A 446 21.37 -12.77 -6.22
CA LYS A 446 21.40 -13.30 -7.60
C LYS A 446 21.10 -14.81 -7.66
N VAL A 447 21.63 -15.58 -6.71
CA VAL A 447 21.34 -17.03 -6.61
C VAL A 447 19.87 -17.29 -6.24
N ILE A 448 19.30 -16.50 -5.33
CA ILE A 448 17.88 -16.65 -4.94
C ILE A 448 16.95 -16.36 -6.12
N LEU A 449 17.26 -15.39 -6.95
CA LEU A 449 16.48 -15.05 -8.15
C LEU A 449 16.40 -16.18 -9.19
N GLN A 450 17.25 -17.20 -9.10
CA GLN A 450 17.20 -18.41 -9.97
C GLN A 450 16.28 -19.50 -9.38
N GLN A 451 15.77 -19.33 -8.17
CA GLN A 451 14.87 -20.30 -7.54
C GLN A 451 13.49 -20.22 -8.17
N LYS A 452 12.76 -21.34 -8.11
CA LYS A 452 11.32 -21.32 -8.39
C LYS A 452 10.63 -20.58 -7.25
N PRO A 453 9.79 -19.58 -7.53
CA PRO A 453 9.10 -18.84 -6.47
C PRO A 453 8.10 -19.71 -5.71
N VAL A 454 7.97 -19.47 -4.42
CA VAL A 454 6.87 -19.97 -3.59
C VAL A 454 5.64 -19.11 -3.92
N ARG A 455 4.59 -19.72 -4.44
CA ARG A 455 3.36 -19.00 -4.81
C ARG A 455 2.48 -18.74 -3.60
N LEU A 456 2.02 -17.53 -3.50
CA LEU A 456 1.11 -17.04 -2.47
C LEU A 456 -0.23 -16.65 -3.12
N PRO A 457 -1.35 -16.81 -2.43
CA PRO A 457 -2.66 -16.50 -3.02
C PRO A 457 -2.88 -15.00 -3.13
N ALA A 458 -3.82 -14.57 -3.99
CA ALA A 458 -4.21 -13.18 -4.18
C ALA A 458 -4.75 -12.48 -2.90
N TRP A 459 -5.17 -13.22 -1.89
CA TRP A 459 -5.60 -12.71 -0.58
C TRP A 459 -4.49 -12.78 0.49
N ASP A 460 -3.25 -12.81 0.06
CA ASP A 460 -2.12 -12.77 0.97
C ASP A 460 -2.08 -11.42 1.72
N PRO A 461 -1.76 -11.40 3.03
CA PRO A 461 -1.67 -10.16 3.80
C PRO A 461 -0.67 -9.14 3.24
N MET A 462 0.33 -9.62 2.49
CA MET A 462 1.34 -8.75 1.87
C MET A 462 0.91 -8.27 0.46
N PHE A 463 -0.26 -8.70 -0.04
CA PHE A 463 -0.97 -8.07 -1.13
C PHE A 463 -1.87 -6.98 -0.55
N ALA A 464 -1.29 -5.88 -0.16
CA ALA A 464 -2.05 -4.70 0.20
C ALA A 464 -1.82 -3.64 -0.88
N ASP A 465 -2.90 -3.12 -1.45
CA ASP A 465 -2.82 -1.91 -2.24
C ASP A 465 -2.27 -0.80 -1.34
N GLU A 466 -1.26 -0.10 -1.82
CA GLU A 466 -0.69 1.07 -1.14
C GLU A 466 -1.59 2.26 -1.50
N ASP A 467 -2.41 2.69 -0.54
CA ASP A 467 -3.43 3.75 -0.68
C ASP A 467 -2.91 5.15 -0.26
#